data_10e1d5ab262eaff3776700ec95ea2a1d
#
_entry.id   10e1d5ab262eaff3776700ec95ea2a1d
#
_cell.length_a   1.000
_cell.length_b   1.000
_cell.length_c   1.000
_cell.angle_alpha   90.00
_cell.angle_beta   90.00
_cell.angle_gamma   90.00
#
_symmetry.space_group_name_H-M   'P 1'
#
loop_
_entity.id
_entity.type
_entity.pdbx_description
1 polymer ?
#
loop_
_entity_poly.entity_id
_entity_poly.type
_entity_poly.pdbx_seq_one_letter_code
_entity_poly.pdbx_strand_id
1 'polypeptide(L)'
;MIDLRSDTITKPTPTMLEAMFEAPVGDDVFEDDPSVNLLQDKVAELFGMPAALFCPSGTMTNQIAIRINTSPQDEVICDRNAHIYLYEGGGMMLNSMVSPKLLVGDKGRLTAAMIAASINPDDIHRPNTRLVALENTMNKGGGAIYDFNEIIKIASVCKKNELKLHMDGA
;
A
#
# COMPACT_ATOMS: atom_id res chain seq x y z
N MET A 1 1.15 4.06 -31.92
CA MET A 1 0.72 2.80 -31.25
C MET A 1 0.40 3.14 -29.82
N ILE A 2 -0.78 2.76 -29.32
CA ILE A 2 -1.15 2.94 -27.90
C ILE A 2 -0.61 1.72 -27.14
N ASP A 3 0.19 1.96 -26.11
CA ASP A 3 0.78 0.92 -25.29
C ASP A 3 0.11 0.93 -23.90
N LEU A 4 -0.53 -0.17 -23.53
CA LEU A 4 -1.28 -0.33 -22.29
C LEU A 4 -0.66 -1.41 -21.37
N ARG A 5 0.62 -1.73 -21.54
CA ARG A 5 1.30 -2.77 -20.73
C ARG A 5 1.43 -2.40 -19.25
N SER A 6 1.70 -1.13 -18.97
CA SER A 6 1.93 -0.61 -17.61
C SER A 6 1.85 0.92 -17.60
N ASP A 7 1.42 1.48 -16.50
CA ASP A 7 1.51 2.92 -16.22
C ASP A 7 2.96 3.42 -16.23
N THR A 8 3.91 2.58 -15.83
CA THR A 8 5.34 2.91 -15.74
C THR A 8 6.01 3.24 -17.08
N ILE A 9 5.38 2.92 -18.21
CA ILE A 9 5.90 3.28 -19.54
C ILE A 9 5.49 4.69 -20.00
N THR A 10 4.61 5.36 -19.27
CA THR A 10 4.23 6.75 -19.57
C THR A 10 5.42 7.68 -19.36
N LYS A 11 5.50 8.68 -20.23
CA LYS A 11 6.59 9.68 -20.18
C LYS A 11 6.05 11.02 -19.71
N PRO A 12 6.86 11.81 -19.00
CA PRO A 12 6.46 13.16 -18.65
C PRO A 12 6.19 14.00 -19.90
N THR A 13 5.23 14.90 -19.81
CA THR A 13 4.96 15.88 -20.86
C THR A 13 6.10 16.92 -20.93
N PRO A 14 6.23 17.69 -22.02
CA PRO A 14 7.22 18.77 -22.09
C PRO A 14 7.14 19.74 -20.91
N THR A 15 5.94 20.15 -20.53
CA THR A 15 5.71 21.05 -19.37
C THR A 15 6.14 20.42 -18.04
N MET A 16 5.94 19.12 -17.87
CA MET A 16 6.43 18.41 -16.69
C MET A 16 7.96 18.37 -16.65
N LEU A 17 8.61 18.14 -17.81
CA LEU A 17 10.07 18.15 -17.91
C LEU A 17 10.64 19.52 -17.58
N GLU A 18 10.01 20.59 -18.07
CA GLU A 18 10.40 21.97 -17.79
C GLU A 18 10.26 22.27 -16.27
N ALA A 19 9.14 21.90 -15.66
CA ALA A 19 8.93 22.05 -14.22
C ALA A 19 9.96 21.25 -13.39
N MET A 20 10.33 20.04 -13.83
CA MET A 20 11.39 19.25 -13.19
C MET A 20 12.76 19.91 -13.30
N PHE A 21 13.06 20.54 -14.44
CA PHE A 21 14.34 21.22 -14.66
C PHE A 21 14.46 22.51 -13.82
N GLU A 22 13.37 23.23 -13.64
CA GLU A 22 13.31 24.49 -12.89
C GLU A 22 13.08 24.29 -11.38
N ALA A 23 12.77 23.07 -10.94
CA ALA A 23 12.47 22.81 -9.53
C ALA A 23 13.67 23.15 -8.63
N PRO A 24 13.47 23.89 -7.53
CA PRO A 24 14.50 24.07 -6.54
C PRO A 24 14.81 22.74 -5.87
N VAL A 25 16.10 22.49 -5.65
CA VAL A 25 16.60 21.26 -5.04
C VAL A 25 17.39 21.56 -3.77
N GLY A 26 17.46 20.62 -2.86
CA GLY A 26 18.21 20.69 -1.62
C GLY A 26 18.59 19.30 -1.13
N ASP A 27 19.25 19.23 0.01
CA ASP A 27 19.63 17.96 0.61
C ASP A 27 18.45 17.42 1.46
N ASP A 28 17.82 16.35 0.98
CA ASP A 28 16.67 15.73 1.63
C ASP A 28 17.02 15.11 3.00
N VAL A 29 18.29 14.74 3.24
CA VAL A 29 18.75 14.21 4.53
C VAL A 29 18.62 15.24 5.65
N PHE A 30 18.76 16.53 5.32
CA PHE A 30 18.58 17.64 6.24
C PHE A 30 17.23 18.33 6.14
N GLU A 31 16.30 17.75 5.37
CA GLU A 31 14.98 18.34 5.08
C GLU A 31 15.09 19.71 4.37
N ASP A 32 16.18 19.92 3.63
CA ASP A 32 16.45 21.19 2.94
C ASP A 32 15.88 21.23 1.49
N ASP A 33 15.36 20.10 0.96
CA ASP A 33 14.77 20.09 -0.38
C ASP A 33 13.34 20.66 -0.36
N PRO A 34 13.12 21.88 -0.89
CA PRO A 34 11.82 22.53 -0.83
C PRO A 34 10.77 21.84 -1.71
N SER A 35 11.18 21.15 -2.77
CA SER A 35 10.27 20.46 -3.68
C SER A 35 9.73 19.18 -3.04
N VAL A 36 10.57 18.41 -2.34
CA VAL A 36 10.18 17.24 -1.59
C VAL A 36 9.25 17.62 -0.43
N ASN A 37 9.65 18.63 0.35
CA ASN A 37 8.85 19.11 1.49
C ASN A 37 7.46 19.57 1.03
N LEU A 38 7.37 20.38 -0.03
CA LEU A 38 6.10 20.86 -0.58
C LEU A 38 5.22 19.70 -1.07
N LEU A 39 5.80 18.66 -1.69
CA LEU A 39 5.06 17.48 -2.13
C LEU A 39 4.47 16.74 -0.93
N GLN A 40 5.27 16.49 0.10
CA GLN A 40 4.84 15.80 1.31
C GLN A 40 3.71 16.56 2.02
N ASP A 41 3.85 17.88 2.19
CA ASP A 41 2.82 18.74 2.80
C ASP A 41 1.50 18.69 2.02
N LYS A 42 1.57 18.85 0.69
CA LYS A 42 0.37 18.79 -0.17
C LYS A 42 -0.33 17.44 -0.12
N VAL A 43 0.41 16.34 -0.08
CA VAL A 43 -0.18 15.01 0.00
C VAL A 43 -0.78 14.77 1.37
N ALA A 44 -0.10 15.18 2.45
CA ALA A 44 -0.63 15.10 3.81
C ALA A 44 -1.96 15.89 3.93
N GLU A 45 -2.00 17.12 3.42
CA GLU A 45 -3.22 17.94 3.41
C GLU A 45 -4.34 17.30 2.59
N LEU A 46 -4.04 16.82 1.37
CA LEU A 46 -5.02 16.21 0.47
C LEU A 46 -5.73 15.01 1.11
N PHE A 47 -5.00 14.21 1.86
CA PHE A 47 -5.53 13.01 2.53
C PHE A 47 -5.95 13.24 3.97
N GLY A 48 -5.79 14.46 4.51
CA GLY A 48 -6.10 14.78 5.91
C GLY A 48 -5.25 13.98 6.90
N MET A 49 -4.01 13.67 6.52
CA MET A 49 -3.07 12.91 7.33
C MET A 49 -2.07 13.83 8.04
N PRO A 50 -1.50 13.42 9.19
CA PRO A 50 -0.55 14.24 9.92
C PRO A 50 0.78 14.46 9.18
N ALA A 51 1.15 13.56 8.28
CA ALA A 51 2.36 13.63 7.47
C ALA A 51 2.25 12.73 6.24
N ALA A 52 3.13 12.94 5.27
CA ALA A 52 3.38 12.06 4.14
C ALA A 52 4.89 11.88 3.96
N LEU A 53 5.29 10.80 3.33
CA LEU A 53 6.68 10.50 3.02
C LEU A 53 6.82 10.23 1.53
N PHE A 54 7.66 11.01 0.85
CA PHE A 54 8.05 10.73 -0.53
C PHE A 54 8.98 9.51 -0.60
N CYS A 55 8.69 8.60 -1.51
CA CYS A 55 9.54 7.46 -1.82
C CYS A 55 9.71 7.33 -3.33
N PRO A 56 10.89 6.91 -3.82
CA PRO A 56 11.16 6.83 -5.26
C PRO A 56 10.42 5.70 -5.98
N SER A 57 9.73 4.82 -5.25
CA SER A 57 8.90 3.75 -5.85
C SER A 57 7.75 3.33 -4.94
N GLY A 58 6.65 2.86 -5.56
CA GLY A 58 5.52 2.26 -4.84
C GLY A 58 5.91 1.00 -4.06
N THR A 59 6.84 0.20 -4.58
CA THR A 59 7.39 -0.94 -3.84
C THR A 59 8.02 -0.49 -2.52
N MET A 60 8.78 0.59 -2.51
CA MET A 60 9.39 1.10 -1.27
C MET A 60 8.33 1.58 -0.28
N THR A 61 7.28 2.29 -0.75
CA THR A 61 6.18 2.73 0.12
C THR A 61 5.45 1.55 0.75
N ASN A 62 5.13 0.51 -0.03
CA ASN A 62 4.49 -0.69 0.47
C ASN A 62 5.35 -1.41 1.51
N GLN A 63 6.65 -1.59 1.23
CA GLN A 63 7.55 -2.27 2.16
C GLN A 63 7.71 -1.50 3.48
N ILE A 64 7.80 -0.17 3.44
CA ILE A 64 7.83 0.68 4.63
C ILE A 64 6.51 0.55 5.39
N ALA A 65 5.36 0.68 4.71
CA ALA A 65 4.05 0.60 5.33
C ALA A 65 3.82 -0.74 6.05
N ILE A 66 4.23 -1.86 5.45
CA ILE A 66 4.16 -3.16 6.09
C ILE A 66 5.08 -3.20 7.31
N ARG A 67 6.34 -2.77 7.14
CA ARG A 67 7.36 -2.85 8.20
C ARG A 67 7.00 -2.05 9.46
N ILE A 68 6.46 -0.84 9.32
CA ILE A 68 6.12 0.00 10.47
C ILE A 68 4.82 -0.42 11.18
N ASN A 69 4.00 -1.23 10.53
CA ASN A 69 2.71 -1.69 11.06
C ASN A 69 2.72 -3.15 11.54
N THR A 70 3.86 -3.83 11.44
CA THR A 70 4.00 -5.24 11.83
C THR A 70 5.29 -5.49 12.60
N SER A 71 5.32 -6.61 13.30
CA SER A 71 6.51 -7.17 13.94
C SER A 71 6.89 -8.50 13.28
N PRO A 72 8.15 -8.98 13.42
CA PRO A 72 8.50 -10.32 12.96
C PRO A 72 7.54 -11.38 13.50
N GLN A 73 7.16 -12.34 12.64
CA GLN A 73 6.20 -13.42 12.90
C GLN A 73 4.71 -12.99 12.87
N ASP A 74 4.39 -11.71 12.68
CA ASP A 74 3.01 -11.30 12.42
C ASP A 74 2.51 -11.83 11.06
N GLU A 75 1.20 -11.73 10.86
CA GLU A 75 0.53 -12.13 9.61
C GLU A 75 -0.14 -10.93 8.94
N VAL A 76 -0.02 -10.87 7.61
CA VAL A 76 -0.65 -9.88 6.75
C VAL A 76 -1.70 -10.55 5.87
N ILE A 77 -2.96 -10.16 6.01
CA ILE A 77 -4.04 -10.59 5.13
C ILE A 77 -3.99 -9.77 3.84
N CYS A 78 -3.94 -10.43 2.69
CA CYS A 78 -4.07 -9.80 1.37
C CYS A 78 -4.70 -10.75 0.35
N ASP A 79 -5.09 -10.23 -0.82
CA ASP A 79 -5.48 -11.11 -1.92
C ASP A 79 -4.26 -11.83 -2.48
N ARG A 80 -4.46 -13.08 -2.95
CA ARG A 80 -3.38 -13.91 -3.54
C ARG A 80 -2.73 -13.29 -4.78
N ASN A 81 -3.42 -12.36 -5.44
CA ASN A 81 -2.94 -11.66 -6.63
C ASN A 81 -2.45 -10.24 -6.31
N ALA A 82 -2.40 -9.84 -5.03
CA ALA A 82 -1.94 -8.52 -4.62
C ALA A 82 -0.50 -8.27 -5.06
N HIS A 83 -0.20 -7.04 -5.48
CA HIS A 83 1.12 -6.61 -5.94
C HIS A 83 2.19 -6.83 -4.88
N ILE A 84 1.89 -6.49 -3.62
CA ILE A 84 2.78 -6.65 -2.46
C ILE A 84 3.25 -8.11 -2.25
N TYR A 85 2.45 -9.07 -2.72
CA TYR A 85 2.80 -10.49 -2.64
C TYR A 85 3.51 -11.01 -3.89
N LEU A 86 3.01 -10.66 -5.09
CA LEU A 86 3.48 -11.26 -6.34
C LEU A 86 4.68 -10.55 -6.97
N TYR A 87 4.80 -9.23 -6.80
CA TYR A 87 5.67 -8.39 -7.63
C TYR A 87 6.70 -7.57 -6.86
N GLU A 88 6.86 -7.78 -5.56
CA GLU A 88 7.82 -7.07 -4.73
C GLU A 88 8.96 -7.94 -4.22
N GLY A 89 9.34 -8.97 -4.98
CA GLY A 89 10.52 -9.80 -4.71
C GLY A 89 10.48 -10.56 -3.38
N GLY A 90 9.29 -10.84 -2.83
CA GLY A 90 9.16 -11.44 -1.51
C GLY A 90 9.46 -10.45 -0.37
N GLY A 91 9.38 -9.15 -0.66
CA GLY A 91 9.80 -8.07 0.25
C GLY A 91 9.13 -8.12 1.61
N MET A 92 7.82 -8.42 1.68
CA MET A 92 7.13 -8.49 2.98
C MET A 92 7.72 -9.57 3.91
N MET A 93 8.16 -10.69 3.36
CA MET A 93 8.79 -11.75 4.12
C MET A 93 10.24 -11.41 4.49
N LEU A 94 10.98 -10.80 3.56
CA LEU A 94 12.39 -10.43 3.78
C LEU A 94 12.52 -9.21 4.71
N ASN A 95 11.82 -8.12 4.42
CA ASN A 95 11.99 -6.84 5.11
C ASN A 95 11.23 -6.77 6.44
N SER A 96 10.07 -7.43 6.51
CA SER A 96 9.19 -7.38 7.69
C SER A 96 9.11 -8.69 8.46
N MET A 97 9.60 -9.79 7.88
CA MET A 97 9.57 -11.14 8.48
C MET A 97 8.15 -11.57 8.85
N VAL A 98 7.18 -11.22 8.02
CA VAL A 98 5.75 -11.53 8.23
C VAL A 98 5.29 -12.67 7.33
N SER A 99 4.25 -13.37 7.76
CA SER A 99 3.59 -14.40 6.96
C SER A 99 2.45 -13.79 6.15
N PRO A 100 2.34 -14.03 4.83
CA PRO A 100 1.16 -13.65 4.08
C PRO A 100 0.00 -14.63 4.33
N LYS A 101 -1.18 -14.12 4.63
CA LYS A 101 -2.43 -14.87 4.59
C LYS A 101 -3.19 -14.52 3.33
N LEU A 102 -3.13 -15.42 2.37
CA LEU A 102 -3.65 -15.21 1.04
C LEU A 102 -5.13 -15.59 0.96
N LEU A 103 -5.97 -14.63 0.63
CA LEU A 103 -7.38 -14.85 0.36
C LEU A 103 -7.67 -14.80 -1.15
N VAL A 104 -8.85 -15.26 -1.54
CA VAL A 104 -9.31 -15.25 -2.94
C VAL A 104 -10.54 -14.37 -3.03
N GLY A 105 -10.33 -13.09 -3.34
CA GLY A 105 -11.39 -12.13 -3.53
C GLY A 105 -11.97 -12.15 -4.95
N ASP A 106 -13.14 -11.50 -5.12
CA ASP A 106 -13.70 -11.27 -6.44
C ASP A 106 -12.84 -10.24 -7.19
N LYS A 107 -12.15 -10.68 -8.25
CA LYS A 107 -11.16 -9.85 -8.97
C LYS A 107 -10.14 -9.18 -8.02
N GLY A 108 -9.73 -9.91 -6.97
CA GLY A 108 -8.80 -9.43 -5.95
C GLY A 108 -9.41 -8.56 -4.85
N ARG A 109 -10.71 -8.27 -4.91
CA ARG A 109 -11.40 -7.49 -3.87
C ARG A 109 -11.85 -8.41 -2.73
N LEU A 110 -11.32 -8.18 -1.56
CA LEU A 110 -11.70 -8.87 -0.33
C LEU A 110 -12.97 -8.25 0.25
N THR A 111 -13.69 -9.01 1.07
CA THR A 111 -14.84 -8.51 1.82
C THR A 111 -14.56 -8.49 3.31
N ALA A 112 -15.30 -7.65 4.04
CA ALA A 112 -15.21 -7.60 5.50
C ALA A 112 -15.49 -8.96 6.16
N ALA A 113 -16.43 -9.73 5.59
CA ALA A 113 -16.75 -11.08 6.07
C ALA A 113 -15.57 -12.05 5.89
N MET A 114 -14.89 -12.02 4.73
CA MET A 114 -13.72 -12.85 4.46
C MET A 114 -12.59 -12.52 5.44
N ILE A 115 -12.32 -11.23 5.65
CA ILE A 115 -11.28 -10.78 6.57
C ILE A 115 -11.61 -11.21 7.99
N ALA A 116 -12.83 -10.96 8.47
CA ALA A 116 -13.24 -11.34 9.83
C ALA A 116 -13.12 -12.85 10.09
N ALA A 117 -13.47 -13.68 9.10
CA ALA A 117 -13.34 -15.14 9.19
C ALA A 117 -11.89 -15.63 9.14
N SER A 118 -10.95 -14.77 8.73
CA SER A 118 -9.55 -15.12 8.52
C SER A 118 -8.63 -14.65 9.65
N ILE A 119 -9.13 -13.89 10.60
CA ILE A 119 -8.33 -13.44 11.76
C ILE A 119 -8.00 -14.65 12.62
N ASN A 120 -6.73 -14.84 12.93
CA ASN A 120 -6.31 -15.92 13.81
C ASN A 120 -6.77 -15.66 15.25
N PRO A 121 -7.19 -16.69 16.00
CA PRO A 121 -7.39 -16.57 17.43
C PRO A 121 -6.05 -16.34 18.15
N ASP A 122 -6.10 -15.86 19.38
CA ASP A 122 -4.93 -15.82 20.27
C ASP A 122 -4.50 -17.26 20.61
N ASP A 123 -3.47 -17.73 19.90
CA ASP A 123 -2.95 -19.10 19.96
C ASP A 123 -1.44 -19.08 19.67
N ILE A 124 -0.65 -19.60 20.60
CA ILE A 124 0.81 -19.65 20.52
C ILE A 124 1.36 -20.40 19.29
N HIS A 125 0.54 -21.20 18.61
CA HIS A 125 0.90 -21.95 17.41
C HIS A 125 0.58 -21.18 16.10
N ARG A 126 -0.01 -20.01 16.19
CA ARG A 126 -0.44 -19.22 15.04
C ARG A 126 0.24 -17.87 15.01
N PRO A 127 0.57 -17.34 13.81
CA PRO A 127 1.02 -15.97 13.70
C PRO A 127 -0.10 -15.02 14.12
N ASN A 128 0.28 -13.89 14.71
CA ASN A 128 -0.68 -12.86 15.09
C ASN A 128 -1.11 -12.06 13.86
N THR A 129 -2.39 -12.11 13.50
CA THR A 129 -2.92 -11.30 12.41
C THR A 129 -2.83 -9.83 12.80
N ARG A 130 -2.07 -9.02 12.06
CA ARG A 130 -1.79 -7.62 12.43
C ARG A 130 -2.21 -6.60 11.39
N LEU A 131 -2.13 -6.93 10.11
CA LEU A 131 -2.35 -6.01 9.01
C LEU A 131 -3.30 -6.62 7.98
N VAL A 132 -4.19 -5.80 7.45
CA VAL A 132 -4.96 -6.09 6.24
C VAL A 132 -4.45 -5.15 5.15
N ALA A 133 -4.06 -5.69 4.00
CA ALA A 133 -3.63 -4.93 2.85
C ALA A 133 -4.61 -5.10 1.69
N LEU A 134 -5.10 -3.97 1.18
CA LEU A 134 -5.97 -3.89 0.00
C LEU A 134 -5.21 -3.22 -1.14
N GLU A 135 -5.57 -3.54 -2.37
CA GLU A 135 -5.04 -2.90 -3.58
C GLU A 135 -6.18 -2.29 -4.38
N ASN A 136 -6.11 -0.98 -4.63
CA ASN A 136 -7.13 -0.24 -5.37
C ASN A 136 -6.48 0.88 -6.22
N THR A 137 -6.46 0.72 -7.53
CA THR A 137 -7.18 -0.28 -8.33
C THR A 137 -6.43 -1.62 -8.37
N MET A 138 -7.17 -2.72 -8.36
CA MET A 138 -6.58 -4.07 -8.35
C MET A 138 -6.03 -4.44 -9.72
N ASN A 139 -4.73 -4.45 -9.90
CA ASN A 139 -4.05 -4.70 -11.18
C ASN A 139 -4.47 -6.04 -11.79
N LYS A 140 -4.23 -7.14 -11.10
CA LYS A 140 -4.59 -8.50 -11.58
C LYS A 140 -6.10 -8.77 -11.63
N GLY A 141 -6.89 -7.89 -11.06
CA GLY A 141 -8.34 -7.87 -11.16
C GLY A 141 -8.87 -7.15 -12.41
N GLY A 142 -7.97 -6.69 -13.31
CA GLY A 142 -8.32 -5.90 -14.49
C GLY A 142 -8.71 -4.46 -14.18
N GLY A 143 -8.05 -3.85 -13.19
CA GLY A 143 -8.36 -2.51 -12.72
C GLY A 143 -9.63 -2.44 -11.88
N ALA A 144 -9.97 -3.52 -11.18
CA ALA A 144 -11.15 -3.57 -10.36
C ALA A 144 -11.09 -2.55 -9.22
N ILE A 145 -12.21 -1.84 -9.02
CA ILE A 145 -12.35 -0.80 -7.99
C ILE A 145 -13.19 -1.37 -6.87
N TYR A 146 -12.77 -1.12 -5.63
CA TYR A 146 -13.57 -1.47 -4.45
C TYR A 146 -14.85 -0.62 -4.36
N ASP A 147 -15.94 -1.23 -3.89
CA ASP A 147 -17.07 -0.47 -3.37
C ASP A 147 -16.63 0.25 -2.09
N PHE A 148 -16.85 1.56 -2.04
CA PHE A 148 -16.47 2.39 -0.90
C PHE A 148 -17.12 1.94 0.42
N ASN A 149 -18.39 1.50 0.35
CA ASN A 149 -19.08 0.96 1.54
C ASN A 149 -18.43 -0.33 2.04
N GLU A 150 -17.87 -1.15 1.15
CA GLU A 150 -17.13 -2.33 1.57
C GLU A 150 -15.80 -1.98 2.24
N ILE A 151 -15.09 -0.97 1.75
CA ILE A 151 -13.88 -0.43 2.44
C ILE A 151 -14.23 0.05 3.85
N ILE A 152 -15.36 0.75 4.03
CA ILE A 152 -15.82 1.19 5.36
C ILE A 152 -16.08 0.00 6.29
N LYS A 153 -16.71 -1.06 5.79
CA LYS A 153 -16.94 -2.29 6.58
C LYS A 153 -15.61 -2.97 6.95
N ILE A 154 -14.68 -3.05 6.00
CA ILE A 154 -13.34 -3.59 6.24
C ILE A 154 -12.62 -2.77 7.31
N ALA A 155 -12.63 -1.46 7.19
CA ALA A 155 -12.02 -0.57 8.19
C ALA A 155 -12.65 -0.77 9.59
N SER A 156 -13.97 -0.99 9.66
CA SER A 156 -14.67 -1.28 10.90
C SER A 156 -14.24 -2.62 11.50
N VAL A 157 -14.07 -3.66 10.69
CA VAL A 157 -13.53 -4.97 11.13
C VAL A 157 -12.11 -4.81 11.63
N CYS A 158 -11.25 -4.09 10.91
CA CYS A 158 -9.88 -3.83 11.33
C CYS A 158 -9.85 -3.12 12.68
N LYS A 159 -10.60 -2.02 12.82
CA LYS A 159 -10.67 -1.25 14.06
C LYS A 159 -11.15 -2.09 15.25
N LYS A 160 -12.19 -2.92 15.07
CA LYS A 160 -12.75 -3.79 16.12
C LYS A 160 -11.75 -4.82 16.62
N ASN A 161 -10.85 -5.29 15.75
CA ASN A 161 -9.88 -6.35 16.04
C ASN A 161 -8.45 -5.80 16.19
N GLU A 162 -8.27 -4.49 16.35
CA GLU A 162 -6.97 -3.81 16.51
C GLU A 162 -5.97 -4.09 15.37
N LEU A 163 -6.51 -4.39 14.17
CA LEU A 163 -5.70 -4.57 12.96
C LEU A 163 -5.40 -3.22 12.31
N LYS A 164 -4.25 -3.11 11.69
CA LYS A 164 -3.93 -2.01 10.79
C LYS A 164 -4.55 -2.26 9.42
N LEU A 165 -4.88 -1.19 8.72
CA LEU A 165 -5.38 -1.24 7.34
C LEU A 165 -4.44 -0.45 6.45
N HIS A 166 -3.86 -1.12 5.46
CA HIS A 166 -3.03 -0.54 4.40
C HIS A 166 -3.80 -0.54 3.09
N MET A 167 -3.71 0.55 2.34
CA MET A 167 -4.23 0.66 0.98
C MET A 167 -3.06 0.92 0.03
N ASP A 168 -2.78 -0.04 -0.84
CA ASP A 168 -1.97 0.19 -2.02
C ASP A 168 -2.83 0.91 -3.05
N GLY A 169 -2.52 2.17 -3.30
CA GLY A 169 -3.31 3.09 -4.12
C GLY A 169 -2.79 3.25 -5.54
N ALA A 170 -2.07 2.26 -6.05
CA ALA A 170 -1.46 2.29 -7.38
C ALA A 170 -2.49 2.21 -8.52
#